data_ff26a36ad513fd0b3a7235152013fe03
#
_entry.id   ff26a36ad513fd0b3a7235152013fe03
#
_cell.length_a   1.000
_cell.length_b   1.000
_cell.length_c   1.000
_cell.angle_alpha   90.00
_cell.angle_beta   90.00
_cell.angle_gamma   90.00
#
_symmetry.space_group_name_H-M   'P 1'
#
loop_
_entity.id
_entity.type
_entity.pdbx_description
1 polymer ?
#
loop_
_entity_poly.entity_id
_entity_poly.type
_entity_poly.pdbx_seq_one_letter_code
_entity_poly.pdbx_strand_id
1 'polypeptide(L)'
;HLPDVDSAGHASGWMSTNQLLTISQTDAIVGQLVAALAAGHYLDTTLLIITSDHGGVGTAHGGASPEEVRVPWLAVGPGAPAGITLTDPIMIYDTAATILQALNMPVPSQWDGRPVQAIFNK
;
A
#
# COMPACT_ATOMS: atom_id res chain seq x y z
N HIS A 1 -3.93 -10.14 2.20
CA HIS A 1 -4.16 -9.35 3.43
C HIS A 1 -3.24 -9.83 4.53
N LEU A 2 -2.61 -8.89 5.26
CA LEU A 2 -1.64 -9.15 6.33
C LEU A 2 -2.12 -8.44 7.61
N PRO A 3 -2.98 -9.08 8.43
CA PRO A 3 -3.68 -8.42 9.53
C PRO A 3 -2.85 -8.25 10.81
N ASP A 4 -1.67 -8.86 10.88
CA ASP A 4 -0.91 -8.97 12.14
C ASP A 4 -0.45 -7.61 12.68
N VAL A 5 -0.17 -6.64 11.78
CA VAL A 5 0.25 -5.29 12.17
C VAL A 5 -0.87 -4.57 12.92
N ASP A 6 -2.10 -4.68 12.43
CA ASP A 6 -3.29 -4.13 13.08
C ASP A 6 -3.53 -4.82 14.43
N SER A 7 -3.50 -6.15 14.45
CA SER A 7 -3.67 -6.94 15.69
C SER A 7 -2.63 -6.57 16.75
N ALA A 8 -1.38 -6.33 16.37
CA ALA A 8 -0.32 -5.88 17.28
C ALA A 8 -0.57 -4.45 17.77
N GLY A 9 -1.11 -3.58 16.93
CA GLY A 9 -1.54 -2.23 17.28
C GLY A 9 -2.63 -2.24 18.35
N HIS A 10 -3.66 -3.02 18.16
CA HIS A 10 -4.73 -3.20 19.15
C HIS A 10 -4.23 -3.79 20.46
N ALA A 11 -3.33 -4.76 20.41
CA ALA A 11 -2.83 -5.45 21.60
C ALA A 11 -1.83 -4.62 22.42
N SER A 12 -0.99 -3.81 21.78
CA SER A 12 0.18 -3.19 22.41
C SER A 12 0.30 -1.68 22.17
N GLY A 13 -0.54 -1.12 21.33
CA GLY A 13 -0.51 0.26 20.88
C GLY A 13 0.23 0.44 19.56
N TRP A 14 -0.26 1.43 18.78
CA TRP A 14 0.41 1.89 17.57
C TRP A 14 1.79 2.48 17.90
N MET A 15 2.77 2.22 17.09
CA MET A 15 4.18 2.57 17.29
C MET A 15 4.85 1.93 18.50
N SER A 16 4.21 0.96 19.17
CA SER A 16 4.85 0.17 20.22
C SER A 16 5.98 -0.70 19.64
N THR A 17 6.92 -1.09 20.49
CA THR A 17 8.00 -2.02 20.11
C THR A 17 7.47 -3.31 19.51
N ASN A 18 6.36 -3.84 20.04
CA ASN A 18 5.73 -5.05 19.52
C ASN A 18 5.16 -4.84 18.12
N GLN A 19 4.47 -3.72 17.86
CA GLN A 19 3.95 -3.43 16.52
C GLN A 19 5.09 -3.20 15.51
N LEU A 20 6.13 -2.46 15.89
CA LEU A 20 7.29 -2.24 15.02
C LEU A 20 8.00 -3.56 14.66
N LEU A 21 8.11 -4.49 15.62
CA LEU A 21 8.63 -5.82 15.34
C LEU A 21 7.73 -6.60 14.37
N THR A 22 6.41 -6.51 14.55
CA THR A 22 5.44 -7.15 13.64
C THR A 22 5.50 -6.55 12.24
N ILE A 23 5.70 -5.23 12.09
CA ILE A 23 5.93 -4.58 10.79
C ILE A 23 7.18 -5.17 10.12
N SER A 24 8.28 -5.33 10.85
CA SER A 24 9.51 -5.93 10.31
C SER A 24 9.31 -7.39 9.88
N GLN A 25 8.51 -8.16 10.62
CA GLN A 25 8.17 -9.54 10.24
C GLN A 25 7.28 -9.58 8.99
N THR A 26 6.32 -8.65 8.90
CA THR A 26 5.45 -8.48 7.73
C THR A 26 6.24 -8.09 6.49
N ASP A 27 7.22 -7.20 6.63
CA ASP A 27 8.14 -6.84 5.54
C ASP A 27 8.92 -8.05 5.01
N ALA A 28 9.36 -8.94 5.89
CA ALA A 28 10.00 -10.20 5.48
C ALA A 28 9.04 -11.11 4.67
N ILE A 29 7.75 -11.13 4.99
CA ILE A 29 6.73 -11.86 4.20
C ILE A 29 6.55 -11.21 2.83
N VAL A 30 6.51 -9.90 2.75
CA VAL A 30 6.48 -9.16 1.47
C VAL A 30 7.73 -9.50 0.64
N GLY A 31 8.90 -9.57 1.27
CA GLY A 31 10.13 -10.01 0.61
C GLY A 31 10.03 -11.42 0.01
N GLN A 32 9.39 -12.36 0.70
CA GLN A 32 9.13 -13.71 0.17
C GLN A 32 8.20 -13.68 -1.05
N LEU A 33 7.16 -12.84 -1.03
CA LEU A 33 6.26 -12.65 -2.16
C LEU A 33 7.01 -12.11 -3.39
N VAL A 34 7.85 -11.09 -3.20
CA VAL A 34 8.68 -10.53 -4.28
C VAL A 34 9.64 -11.59 -4.84
N ALA A 35 10.26 -12.38 -3.97
CA ALA A 35 11.14 -13.48 -4.39
C ALA A 35 10.38 -14.54 -5.20
N ALA A 36 9.15 -14.87 -4.82
CA ALA A 36 8.31 -15.82 -5.55
C ALA A 36 7.93 -15.27 -6.94
N LEU A 37 7.57 -13.98 -7.04
CA LEU A 37 7.31 -13.32 -8.33
C LEU A 37 8.55 -13.34 -9.23
N ALA A 38 9.72 -13.09 -8.66
CA ALA A 38 10.99 -13.15 -9.39
C ALA A 38 11.28 -14.56 -9.92
N ALA A 39 11.15 -15.57 -9.06
CA ALA A 39 11.37 -16.97 -9.44
C ALA A 39 10.40 -17.47 -10.52
N GLY A 40 9.17 -16.93 -10.53
CA GLY A 40 8.16 -17.22 -11.55
C GLY A 40 8.30 -16.36 -12.82
N HIS A 41 9.28 -15.47 -12.92
CA HIS A 41 9.45 -14.50 -14.01
C HIS A 41 8.25 -13.56 -14.21
N TYR A 42 7.55 -13.22 -13.10
CA TYR A 42 6.36 -12.34 -13.13
C TYR A 42 6.67 -10.87 -12.82
N LEU A 43 7.86 -10.52 -12.31
CA LEU A 43 8.18 -9.13 -11.92
C LEU A 43 8.04 -8.14 -13.07
N ASP A 44 8.41 -8.53 -14.30
CA ASP A 44 8.35 -7.66 -15.48
C ASP A 44 6.93 -7.41 -15.99
N THR A 45 5.94 -8.13 -15.44
CA THR A 45 4.53 -8.04 -15.85
C THR A 45 3.59 -7.75 -14.68
N THR A 46 4.12 -7.56 -13.46
CA THR A 46 3.33 -7.35 -12.25
C THR A 46 3.55 -5.95 -11.68
N LEU A 47 2.49 -5.17 -11.55
CA LEU A 47 2.47 -3.98 -10.71
C LEU A 47 2.14 -4.42 -9.29
N LEU A 48 3.10 -4.30 -8.37
CA LEU A 48 2.92 -4.55 -6.95
C LEU A 48 2.61 -3.23 -6.24
N ILE A 49 1.48 -3.18 -5.54
CA ILE A 49 1.10 -2.05 -4.70
C ILE A 49 1.02 -2.53 -3.25
N ILE A 50 1.63 -1.78 -2.34
CA ILE A 50 1.59 -2.03 -0.90
C ILE A 50 0.98 -0.79 -0.25
N THR A 51 -0.07 -1.00 0.53
CA THR A 51 -0.75 0.07 1.27
C THR A 51 -1.41 -0.48 2.53
N SER A 52 -1.98 0.40 3.33
CA SER A 52 -2.84 0.06 4.48
C SER A 52 -4.20 0.74 4.31
N ASP A 53 -5.21 0.22 4.96
CA ASP A 53 -6.56 0.81 5.02
C ASP A 53 -6.63 1.97 6.02
N HIS A 54 -5.87 1.93 7.12
CA HIS A 54 -5.78 2.97 8.14
C HIS A 54 -4.46 2.91 8.92
N GLY A 55 -4.19 3.94 9.70
CA GLY A 55 -3.22 3.96 10.78
C GLY A 55 -3.91 3.77 12.13
N GLY A 56 -3.38 4.39 13.20
CA GLY A 56 -4.02 4.30 14.53
C GLY A 56 -3.30 5.10 15.60
N VAL A 57 -3.98 5.27 16.74
CA VAL A 57 -3.49 6.01 17.92
C VAL A 57 -3.79 5.20 19.19
N GLY A 58 -2.82 5.12 20.08
CA GLY A 58 -2.97 4.29 21.27
C GLY A 58 -3.22 2.84 20.88
N THR A 59 -4.34 2.26 21.27
CA THR A 59 -4.75 0.89 20.91
C THR A 59 -5.99 0.85 20.02
N ALA A 60 -6.33 1.95 19.33
CA ALA A 60 -7.54 2.09 18.55
C ALA A 60 -7.29 2.83 17.23
N HIS A 61 -8.30 2.82 16.37
CA HIS A 61 -8.38 3.59 15.13
C HIS A 61 -9.84 3.96 14.84
N GLY A 62 -10.10 4.72 13.76
CA GLY A 62 -11.44 5.11 13.34
C GLY A 62 -11.74 6.60 13.58
N GLY A 63 -10.76 7.36 14.07
CA GLY A 63 -10.80 8.81 14.11
C GLY A 63 -10.29 9.43 12.81
N ALA A 64 -9.97 10.73 12.87
CA ALA A 64 -9.49 11.52 11.75
C ALA A 64 -8.14 12.21 12.03
N SER A 65 -7.40 11.73 13.02
CA SER A 65 -6.06 12.26 13.29
C SER A 65 -5.10 11.92 12.14
N PRO A 66 -4.03 12.70 11.94
CA PRO A 66 -3.04 12.37 10.92
C PRO A 66 -2.45 10.95 11.04
N GLU A 67 -2.29 10.47 12.28
CA GLU A 67 -1.76 9.14 12.59
C GLU A 67 -2.74 8.03 12.19
N GLU A 68 -4.04 8.31 12.14
CA GLU A 68 -5.06 7.35 11.75
C GLU A 68 -5.32 7.34 10.23
N VAL A 69 -5.24 8.51 9.58
CA VAL A 69 -5.64 8.67 8.17
C VAL A 69 -4.46 8.65 7.19
N ARG A 70 -3.22 8.81 7.66
CA ARG A 70 -2.03 8.72 6.81
C ARG A 70 -1.48 7.32 6.82
N VAL A 71 -1.43 6.73 5.63
CA VAL A 71 -0.93 5.37 5.42
C VAL A 71 0.17 5.38 4.35
N PRO A 72 1.09 4.40 4.37
CA PRO A 72 2.04 4.24 3.29
C PRO A 72 1.32 3.84 2.00
N TRP A 73 1.84 4.32 0.86
CA TRP A 73 1.43 3.87 -0.46
C TRP A 73 2.67 3.71 -1.33
N LEU A 74 2.98 2.49 -1.70
CA LEU A 74 4.16 2.14 -2.49
C LEU A 74 3.71 1.40 -3.75
N ALA A 75 4.35 1.70 -4.87
CA ALA A 75 4.14 0.98 -6.11
C ALA A 75 5.48 0.64 -6.75
N VAL A 76 5.62 -0.58 -7.24
CA VAL A 76 6.77 -1.05 -8.00
C VAL A 76 6.33 -2.00 -9.10
N GLY A 77 6.92 -1.88 -10.26
CA GLY A 77 6.62 -2.74 -11.41
C GLY A 77 6.75 -2.02 -12.74
N PRO A 78 6.30 -2.65 -13.83
CA PRO A 78 6.38 -2.09 -15.17
C PRO A 78 5.71 -0.72 -15.27
N GLY A 79 6.45 0.26 -15.75
CA GLY A 79 5.97 1.64 -15.89
C GLY A 79 6.09 2.51 -14.63
N ALA A 80 6.19 1.93 -13.44
CA ALA A 80 6.38 2.68 -12.22
C ALA A 80 7.84 3.20 -12.12
N PRO A 81 8.07 4.52 -12.01
CA PRO A 81 9.42 5.06 -11.88
C PRO A 81 10.04 4.61 -10.56
N ALA A 82 11.28 4.12 -10.61
CA ALA A 82 11.99 3.70 -9.40
C ALA A 82 12.61 4.91 -8.66
N GLY A 83 12.63 4.84 -7.34
CA GLY A 83 13.37 5.80 -6.49
C GLY A 83 12.77 7.20 -6.43
N ILE A 84 11.51 7.38 -6.80
CA ILE A 84 10.81 8.66 -6.67
C ILE A 84 9.94 8.69 -5.42
N THR A 85 9.69 9.90 -4.90
CA THR A 85 8.66 10.17 -3.90
C THR A 85 7.52 10.91 -4.58
N LEU A 86 6.31 10.39 -4.46
CA LEU A 86 5.10 11.04 -4.94
C LEU A 86 4.74 12.19 -3.99
N THR A 87 4.52 13.38 -4.53
CA THR A 87 4.26 14.60 -3.75
C THR A 87 2.78 14.96 -3.70
N ASP A 88 2.02 14.53 -4.69
CA ASP A 88 0.58 14.77 -4.73
C ASP A 88 -0.13 13.82 -3.75
N PRO A 89 -1.17 14.30 -3.06
CA PRO A 89 -1.96 13.45 -2.18
C PRO A 89 -2.58 12.27 -2.94
N ILE A 90 -2.45 11.10 -2.38
CA ILE A 90 -3.10 9.87 -2.86
C ILE A 90 -4.16 9.48 -1.84
N MET A 91 -5.40 9.39 -2.30
CA MET A 91 -6.50 8.89 -1.47
C MET A 91 -6.57 7.37 -1.57
N ILE A 92 -6.97 6.71 -0.49
CA ILE A 92 -7.00 5.24 -0.46
C ILE A 92 -7.86 4.65 -1.60
N TYR A 93 -8.94 5.32 -1.96
CA TYR A 93 -9.82 4.91 -3.05
C TYR A 93 -9.22 5.11 -4.46
N ASP A 94 -8.10 5.85 -4.60
CA ASP A 94 -7.37 5.98 -5.87
C ASP A 94 -6.66 4.67 -6.23
N THR A 95 -6.40 3.82 -5.25
CA THR A 95 -5.77 2.50 -5.46
C THR A 95 -6.59 1.63 -6.41
N ALA A 96 -7.91 1.57 -6.21
CA ALA A 96 -8.78 0.77 -7.08
C ALA A 96 -8.79 1.30 -8.52
N ALA A 97 -8.88 2.62 -8.71
CA ALA A 97 -8.80 3.26 -10.03
C ALA A 97 -7.44 3.02 -10.70
N THR A 98 -6.36 3.06 -9.92
CA THR A 98 -4.99 2.77 -10.39
C THR A 98 -4.86 1.34 -10.89
N ILE A 99 -5.44 0.37 -10.17
CA ILE A 99 -5.45 -1.03 -10.58
C ILE A 99 -6.19 -1.20 -11.91
N LEU A 100 -7.36 -0.59 -12.07
CA LEU A 100 -8.12 -0.66 -13.31
C LEU A 100 -7.31 -0.09 -14.49
N GLN A 101 -6.65 1.07 -14.30
CA GLN A 101 -5.80 1.64 -15.35
C GLN A 101 -4.63 0.72 -15.70
N ALA A 102 -3.97 0.11 -14.71
CA ALA A 102 -2.87 -0.84 -14.94
C ALA A 102 -3.32 -2.06 -15.77
N LEU A 103 -4.58 -2.46 -15.62
CA LEU A 103 -5.20 -3.56 -16.36
C LEU A 103 -5.83 -3.11 -17.69
N ASN A 104 -5.65 -1.85 -18.11
CA ASN A 104 -6.30 -1.25 -19.29
C ASN A 104 -7.84 -1.36 -19.23
N MET A 105 -8.42 -1.32 -18.05
CA MET A 105 -9.86 -1.33 -17.84
C MET A 105 -10.38 0.10 -17.59
N PRO A 106 -11.59 0.44 -18.05
CA PRO A 106 -12.16 1.75 -17.80
C PRO A 106 -12.48 1.94 -16.31
N VAL A 107 -12.15 3.10 -15.77
CA VAL A 107 -12.57 3.50 -14.43
C VAL A 107 -14.03 3.95 -14.51
N PRO A 108 -14.94 3.41 -13.67
CA PRO A 108 -16.34 3.81 -13.65
C PRO A 108 -16.48 5.32 -13.35
N SER A 109 -17.30 6.01 -14.13
CA SER A 109 -17.46 7.46 -14.03
C SER A 109 -18.05 7.94 -12.69
N GLN A 110 -18.73 7.05 -11.96
CA GLN A 110 -19.31 7.33 -10.64
C GLN A 110 -18.31 7.19 -9.48
N TRP A 111 -17.06 6.77 -9.75
CA TRP A 111 -16.04 6.68 -8.71
C TRP A 111 -15.39 8.04 -8.47
N ASP A 112 -15.16 8.36 -7.20
CA ASP A 112 -14.37 9.53 -6.81
C ASP A 112 -12.87 9.29 -7.02
N GLY A 113 -12.44 8.03 -6.94
CA GLY A 113 -11.05 7.60 -7.11
C GLY A 113 -10.53 7.85 -8.52
N ARG A 114 -9.29 8.33 -8.60
CA ARG A 114 -8.58 8.60 -9.85
C ARG A 114 -7.27 7.81 -9.88
N PRO A 115 -6.84 7.32 -11.06
CA PRO A 115 -5.56 6.65 -11.16
C PRO A 115 -4.40 7.57 -10.76
N VAL A 116 -3.45 7.05 -10.02
CA VAL A 116 -2.18 7.72 -9.67
C VAL A 116 -1.31 7.80 -10.92
N GLN A 117 -1.50 8.85 -11.72
CA GLN A 117 -0.87 9.00 -13.04
C GLN A 117 0.66 8.97 -12.99
N ALA A 118 1.25 9.47 -11.90
CA ALA A 118 2.69 9.56 -11.75
C ALA A 118 3.42 8.20 -11.84
N ILE A 119 2.72 7.07 -11.59
CA ILE A 119 3.31 5.75 -11.73
C ILE A 119 3.23 5.17 -13.15
N PHE A 120 2.56 5.85 -14.08
CA PHE A 120 2.43 5.44 -15.49
C PHE A 120 3.24 6.33 -16.44
N ASN A 121 3.84 7.41 -15.94
CA ASN A 121 4.67 8.31 -16.74
C ASN A 121 6.07 7.71 -16.89
N LYS A 122 6.40 7.33 -18.13
CA LYS A 122 7.75 6.93 -18.53
C LYS A 122 8.60 8.15 -18.83
#